data_876c25aeb5913ea6cf0e6c2d03f3c9ae
#
_entry.id   876c25aeb5913ea6cf0e6c2d03f3c9ae
#
_cell.length_a   1.000
_cell.length_b   1.000
_cell.length_c   1.000
_cell.angle_alpha   90.00
_cell.angle_beta   90.00
_cell.angle_gamma   90.00
#
_symmetry.space_group_name_H-M   'P 1'
#
loop_
_entity.id
_entity.type
_entity.pdbx_description
1 polymer ?
#
loop_
_entity_poly.entity_id
_entity_poly.type
_entity_poly.pdbx_seq_one_letter_code
_entity_poly.pdbx_strand_id
1 'polypeptide(L)'
;MNKLTPALLIVAVVAVMSGCQPALDTNRNNAIATASPAKESYDAAAIEAEITKLEREWADATQTHKSESVKNILADNAMIVYPDGSTGTKADEVKSIESGSITADSYEMFDTKVTVIDANSAFITGRGVIKNGKNVVPGQKKPIDISGEYRFLDVYAKRDGKWQVVASQATKILPQP
;
A
#
# COMPACT_ATOMS: atom_id res chain seq x y z
N MET A 1 43.82 -36.38 -12.25
CA MET A 1 44.31 -37.65 -11.67
C MET A 1 43.61 -37.82 -10.32
N ASN A 2 43.02 -39.04 -10.14
CA ASN A 2 42.36 -39.63 -8.97
C ASN A 2 41.00 -39.04 -8.54
N LYS A 3 39.93 -39.56 -8.98
CA LYS A 3 39.06 -40.75 -8.67
C LYS A 3 39.22 -41.29 -7.24
N LEU A 4 38.14 -41.25 -6.46
CA LEU A 4 37.70 -42.35 -5.60
C LEU A 4 36.30 -42.08 -5.02
N THR A 5 35.31 -42.81 -5.48
CA THR A 5 34.12 -43.29 -4.77
C THR A 5 34.53 -44.52 -3.95
N PRO A 6 33.89 -44.82 -2.82
CA PRO A 6 32.98 -45.96 -2.76
C PRO A 6 31.78 -45.74 -1.78
N ALA A 7 30.72 -46.30 -2.06
CA ALA A 7 30.14 -47.63 -1.81
C ALA A 7 29.06 -47.62 -0.73
N LEU A 8 27.91 -47.90 -1.19
CA LEU A 8 26.66 -48.48 -0.69
C LEU A 8 26.81 -49.42 0.55
N LEU A 9 25.98 -49.26 1.55
CA LEU A 9 25.61 -50.33 2.46
C LEU A 9 24.12 -50.29 2.79
N ILE A 10 23.39 -51.22 2.17
CA ILE A 10 21.98 -51.55 2.42
C ILE A 10 21.97 -52.51 3.63
N VAL A 11 21.23 -52.18 4.69
CA VAL A 11 20.84 -53.17 5.67
C VAL A 11 19.31 -53.18 5.74
N ALA A 12 18.73 -54.21 5.17
CA ALA A 12 17.34 -54.57 5.32
C ALA A 12 17.13 -55.30 6.65
N VAL A 13 16.27 -54.77 7.50
CA VAL A 13 15.71 -55.53 8.63
C VAL A 13 14.22 -55.67 8.44
N VAL A 14 13.81 -56.88 8.07
CA VAL A 14 12.44 -57.34 8.05
C VAL A 14 12.09 -57.77 9.52
N ALA A 15 11.16 -57.05 10.15
CA ALA A 15 10.48 -57.54 11.36
C ALA A 15 9.00 -57.72 11.06
N VAL A 16 8.61 -58.95 10.94
CA VAL A 16 7.20 -59.40 10.89
C VAL A 16 6.67 -59.39 12.33
N MET A 17 5.66 -58.56 12.59
CA MET A 17 4.85 -58.69 13.81
C MET A 17 3.38 -58.73 13.37
N SER A 18 2.81 -59.92 13.51
CA SER A 18 1.37 -60.17 13.46
C SER A 18 0.67 -59.53 14.67
N GLY A 19 -0.53 -59.04 14.45
CA GLY A 19 -1.54 -59.09 15.47
C GLY A 19 -2.29 -57.77 15.74
N CYS A 20 -3.60 -57.87 15.64
CA CYS A 20 -4.68 -57.06 16.14
C CYS A 20 -5.06 -55.82 15.31
N GLN A 21 -6.04 -56.01 14.45
CA GLN A 21 -6.94 -54.96 14.01
C GLN A 21 -7.90 -54.59 15.14
N PRO A 22 -7.98 -53.36 15.55
CA PRO A 22 -9.17 -52.84 16.22
C PRO A 22 -10.17 -52.35 15.20
N ALA A 23 -11.43 -52.55 15.52
CA ALA A 23 -12.61 -52.25 14.71
C ALA A 23 -12.61 -50.81 14.21
N LEU A 24 -13.03 -50.65 12.94
CA LEU A 24 -13.39 -49.39 12.32
C LEU A 24 -14.60 -48.78 13.04
N ASP A 25 -14.34 -47.81 13.89
CA ASP A 25 -15.37 -46.92 14.40
C ASP A 25 -15.64 -45.84 13.32
N THR A 26 -16.59 -46.16 12.44
CA THR A 26 -17.14 -45.28 11.42
C THR A 26 -18.14 -44.33 12.09
N ASN A 27 -17.69 -43.40 12.91
CA ASN A 27 -18.49 -42.20 13.22
C ASN A 27 -17.63 -41.10 13.87
N ARG A 28 -16.74 -40.49 13.09
CA ARG A 28 -16.21 -39.18 13.40
C ARG A 28 -16.57 -38.24 12.27
N ASN A 29 -17.80 -37.74 12.32
CA ASN A 29 -18.12 -36.45 11.72
C ASN A 29 -17.29 -35.39 12.48
N ASN A 30 -16.00 -35.28 12.13
CA ASN A 30 -15.22 -34.11 12.43
C ASN A 30 -15.75 -33.00 11.53
N ALA A 31 -16.87 -32.40 11.93
CA ALA A 31 -17.18 -31.04 11.49
C ALA A 31 -16.01 -30.17 12.00
N ILE A 32 -15.05 -29.92 11.12
CA ILE A 32 -14.15 -28.79 11.29
C ILE A 32 -15.08 -27.58 11.26
N ALA A 33 -15.50 -27.15 12.45
CA ALA A 33 -16.09 -25.85 12.63
C ALA A 33 -15.01 -24.86 12.22
N THR A 34 -15.03 -24.42 10.97
CA THR A 34 -14.34 -23.22 10.54
C THR A 34 -14.97 -22.10 11.31
N ALA A 35 -14.41 -21.79 12.47
CA ALA A 35 -14.73 -20.57 13.18
C ALA A 35 -14.46 -19.44 12.20
N SER A 36 -15.51 -18.84 11.69
CA SER A 36 -15.40 -17.58 10.95
C SER A 36 -14.66 -16.62 11.88
N PRO A 37 -13.54 -16.00 11.45
CA PRO A 37 -12.85 -15.07 12.31
C PRO A 37 -13.86 -14.05 12.82
N ALA A 38 -13.94 -13.87 14.12
CA ALA A 38 -14.81 -12.86 14.73
C ALA A 38 -14.48 -11.53 14.04
N LYS A 39 -15.48 -10.89 13.47
CA LYS A 39 -15.32 -9.60 12.81
C LYS A 39 -14.87 -8.62 13.89
N GLU A 40 -13.61 -8.21 13.83
CA GLU A 40 -13.05 -7.24 14.77
C GLU A 40 -13.89 -5.96 14.68
N SER A 41 -14.44 -5.50 15.80
CA SER A 41 -15.25 -4.28 15.82
C SER A 41 -14.31 -3.08 15.73
N TYR A 42 -14.48 -2.26 14.71
CA TYR A 42 -13.76 -0.99 14.55
C TYR A 42 -14.74 0.14 14.25
N ASP A 43 -14.35 1.35 14.62
CA ASP A 43 -15.11 2.57 14.30
C ASP A 43 -14.72 3.05 12.90
N ALA A 44 -15.50 2.66 11.90
CA ALA A 44 -15.28 3.06 10.53
C ALA A 44 -15.31 4.59 10.34
N ALA A 45 -16.22 5.28 11.04
CA ALA A 45 -16.32 6.73 10.91
C ALA A 45 -15.11 7.47 11.46
N ALA A 46 -14.53 6.98 12.57
CA ALA A 46 -13.28 7.52 13.09
C ALA A 46 -12.11 7.30 12.13
N ILE A 47 -12.02 6.11 11.52
CA ILE A 47 -11.00 5.81 10.50
C ILE A 47 -11.15 6.71 9.28
N GLU A 48 -12.36 6.88 8.76
CA GLU A 48 -12.65 7.76 7.61
C GLU A 48 -12.23 9.20 7.90
N ALA A 49 -12.54 9.72 9.09
CA ALA A 49 -12.16 11.07 9.50
C ALA A 49 -10.64 11.24 9.58
N GLU A 50 -9.93 10.27 10.15
CA GLU A 50 -8.47 10.29 10.29
C GLU A 50 -7.78 10.26 8.92
N ILE A 51 -8.17 9.33 8.03
CA ILE A 51 -7.60 9.23 6.69
C ILE A 51 -7.87 10.49 5.87
N THR A 52 -9.09 11.02 5.92
CA THR A 52 -9.43 12.27 5.23
C THR A 52 -8.58 13.44 5.72
N LYS A 53 -8.26 13.50 7.01
CA LYS A 53 -7.37 14.51 7.59
C LYS A 53 -5.94 14.35 7.08
N LEU A 54 -5.39 13.13 7.09
CA LEU A 54 -4.03 12.86 6.61
C LEU A 54 -3.87 13.23 5.13
N GLU A 55 -4.87 12.96 4.31
CA GLU A 55 -4.88 13.31 2.89
C GLU A 55 -4.81 14.83 2.67
N ARG A 56 -5.59 15.59 3.45
CA ARG A 56 -5.53 17.06 3.39
C ARG A 56 -4.18 17.59 3.84
N GLU A 57 -3.61 17.02 4.89
CA GLU A 57 -2.28 17.41 5.38
C GLU A 57 -1.19 17.16 4.33
N TRP A 58 -1.32 16.09 3.52
CA TRP A 58 -0.39 15.85 2.42
C TRP A 58 -0.56 16.89 1.30
N ALA A 59 -1.78 17.18 0.90
CA ALA A 59 -2.07 18.22 -0.09
C ALA A 59 -1.54 19.59 0.37
N ASP A 60 -1.78 19.97 1.63
CA ASP A 60 -1.30 21.22 2.21
C ASP A 60 0.23 21.28 2.28
N ALA A 61 0.89 20.15 2.60
CA ALA A 61 2.34 20.06 2.63
C ALA A 61 2.97 20.35 1.26
N THR A 62 2.34 19.83 0.19
CA THR A 62 2.78 20.07 -1.18
C THR A 62 2.70 21.54 -1.55
N GLN A 63 1.62 22.24 -1.16
CA GLN A 63 1.45 23.67 -1.43
C GLN A 63 2.36 24.55 -0.58
N THR A 64 2.57 24.18 0.67
CA THR A 64 3.31 24.99 1.64
C THR A 64 4.80 24.65 1.73
N HIS A 65 5.25 23.62 1.01
CA HIS A 65 6.60 23.05 1.04
C HIS A 65 7.06 22.58 2.45
N LYS A 66 6.09 22.18 3.28
CA LYS A 66 6.35 21.68 4.63
C LYS A 66 6.28 20.16 4.65
N SER A 67 7.40 19.49 4.47
CA SER A 67 7.49 18.03 4.32
C SER A 67 7.26 17.23 5.61
N GLU A 68 7.22 17.87 6.77
CA GLU A 68 7.23 17.15 8.06
C GLU A 68 6.00 16.24 8.26
N SER A 69 4.82 16.69 7.83
CA SER A 69 3.61 15.85 7.86
C SER A 69 3.76 14.63 6.93
N VAL A 70 4.32 14.83 5.74
CA VAL A 70 4.48 13.78 4.73
C VAL A 70 5.45 12.69 5.19
N LYS A 71 6.50 13.07 5.93
CA LYS A 71 7.42 12.10 6.57
C LYS A 71 6.69 11.12 7.50
N ASN A 72 5.62 11.58 8.13
CA ASN A 72 4.80 10.75 9.02
C ASN A 72 3.66 10.01 8.28
N ILE A 73 3.09 10.63 7.24
CA ILE A 73 1.99 10.07 6.45
C ILE A 73 2.46 8.91 5.58
N LEU A 74 3.60 9.03 4.90
CA LEU A 74 4.11 7.99 4.04
C LEU A 74 4.86 6.91 4.84
N ALA A 75 4.55 5.65 4.59
CA ALA A 75 5.33 4.53 5.09
C ALA A 75 6.73 4.51 4.45
N ASP A 76 7.74 3.99 5.14
CA ASP A 76 9.13 3.97 4.62
C ASP A 76 9.27 3.16 3.32
N ASN A 77 8.40 2.19 3.13
CA ASN A 77 8.32 1.37 1.91
C ASN A 77 7.14 1.75 1.01
N ALA A 78 6.62 2.97 1.12
CA ALA A 78 5.56 3.45 0.25
C ALA A 78 6.01 3.47 -1.21
N MET A 79 5.10 3.07 -2.11
CA MET A 79 5.26 3.17 -3.55
C MET A 79 4.30 4.21 -4.10
N ILE A 80 4.82 5.16 -4.85
CA ILE A 80 4.03 6.21 -5.49
C ILE A 80 4.12 6.01 -7.01
N VAL A 81 2.98 6.00 -7.68
CA VAL A 81 2.89 5.95 -9.15
C VAL A 81 2.39 7.30 -9.63
N TYR A 82 3.25 8.02 -10.34
CA TYR A 82 2.94 9.34 -10.88
C TYR A 82 2.10 9.26 -12.17
N PRO A 83 1.44 10.35 -12.56
CA PRO A 83 0.57 10.37 -13.75
C PRO A 83 1.26 10.04 -15.08
N ASP A 84 2.58 10.16 -15.16
CA ASP A 84 3.39 9.80 -16.33
C ASP A 84 3.83 8.32 -16.33
N GLY A 85 3.41 7.55 -15.31
CA GLY A 85 3.75 6.14 -15.14
C GLY A 85 5.09 5.91 -14.44
N SER A 86 5.84 6.95 -14.12
CA SER A 86 7.04 6.80 -13.28
C SER A 86 6.68 6.45 -11.85
N THR A 87 7.63 5.89 -11.11
CA THR A 87 7.44 5.51 -9.71
C THR A 87 8.39 6.27 -8.81
N GLY A 88 7.94 6.54 -7.60
CA GLY A 88 8.73 7.19 -6.56
C GLY A 88 8.56 6.53 -5.20
N THR A 89 9.39 6.96 -4.28
CA THR A 89 9.45 6.54 -2.89
C THR A 89 9.07 7.70 -1.96
N LYS A 90 8.88 7.42 -0.67
CA LYS A 90 8.77 8.45 0.37
C LYS A 90 9.90 9.48 0.30
N ALA A 91 11.14 9.02 0.08
CA ALA A 91 12.29 9.92 0.02
C ALA A 91 12.22 10.87 -1.18
N ASP A 92 11.73 10.39 -2.33
CA ASP A 92 11.55 11.20 -3.52
C ASP A 92 10.46 12.26 -3.31
N GLU A 93 9.35 11.89 -2.69
CA GLU A 93 8.24 12.80 -2.40
C GLU A 93 8.65 13.88 -1.40
N VAL A 94 9.28 13.50 -0.28
CA VAL A 94 9.80 14.44 0.72
C VAL A 94 10.78 15.42 0.07
N LYS A 95 11.72 14.93 -0.74
CA LYS A 95 12.70 15.76 -1.45
C LYS A 95 12.03 16.72 -2.43
N SER A 96 11.00 16.26 -3.15
CA SER A 96 10.24 17.08 -4.10
C SER A 96 9.57 18.27 -3.39
N ILE A 97 8.94 18.00 -2.24
CA ILE A 97 8.29 19.03 -1.43
C ILE A 97 9.33 20.02 -0.84
N GLU A 98 10.40 19.53 -0.23
CA GLU A 98 11.45 20.36 0.40
C GLU A 98 12.19 21.23 -0.61
N SER A 99 12.42 20.74 -1.81
CA SER A 99 13.10 21.50 -2.87
C SER A 99 12.21 22.56 -3.52
N GLY A 100 10.90 22.52 -3.29
CA GLY A 100 9.94 23.36 -4.02
C GLY A 100 9.91 23.07 -5.52
N SER A 101 10.30 21.87 -5.94
CA SER A 101 10.28 21.48 -7.36
C SER A 101 8.86 21.40 -7.92
N ILE A 102 7.88 21.14 -7.06
CA ILE A 102 6.46 21.21 -7.41
C ILE A 102 5.89 22.51 -6.86
N THR A 103 5.29 23.31 -7.73
CA THR A 103 4.57 24.54 -7.36
C THR A 103 3.20 24.54 -7.99
N ALA A 104 2.21 25.12 -7.32
CA ALA A 104 0.86 25.33 -7.84
C ALA A 104 0.21 26.52 -7.14
N ASP A 105 -0.72 27.19 -7.83
CA ASP A 105 -1.54 28.22 -7.20
C ASP A 105 -2.57 27.60 -6.26
N SER A 106 -3.11 26.46 -6.63
CA SER A 106 -3.95 25.65 -5.75
C SER A 106 -3.90 24.16 -6.09
N TYR A 107 -4.09 23.35 -5.06
CA TYR A 107 -4.41 21.93 -5.15
C TYR A 107 -5.67 21.67 -4.32
N GLU A 108 -6.76 21.35 -5.00
CA GLU A 108 -8.06 21.15 -4.36
C GLU A 108 -8.52 19.71 -4.58
N MET A 109 -9.11 19.11 -3.55
CA MET A 109 -9.64 17.75 -3.60
C MET A 109 -11.17 17.76 -3.62
N PHE A 110 -11.75 16.91 -4.47
CA PHE A 110 -13.18 16.73 -4.67
C PHE A 110 -13.54 15.25 -4.68
N ASP A 111 -14.81 14.95 -4.43
CA ASP A 111 -15.39 13.60 -4.56
C ASP A 111 -14.59 12.54 -3.76
N THR A 112 -14.01 12.95 -2.64
CA THR A 112 -13.23 12.04 -1.79
C THR A 112 -14.12 11.01 -1.13
N LYS A 113 -13.70 9.74 -1.19
CA LYS A 113 -14.39 8.62 -0.53
C LYS A 113 -13.38 7.68 0.09
N VAL A 114 -13.45 7.53 1.40
CA VAL A 114 -12.71 6.50 2.13
C VAL A 114 -13.53 5.19 2.10
N THR A 115 -12.85 4.09 1.90
CA THR A 115 -13.40 2.73 2.06
C THR A 115 -12.57 1.99 3.09
N VAL A 116 -13.15 1.73 4.24
CA VAL A 116 -12.52 0.98 5.31
C VAL A 116 -12.69 -0.52 5.02
N ILE A 117 -11.58 -1.25 4.93
CA ILE A 117 -11.57 -2.70 4.67
C ILE A 117 -11.66 -3.44 6.00
N ASP A 118 -10.82 -3.06 6.97
CA ASP A 118 -10.79 -3.60 8.32
C ASP A 118 -10.18 -2.58 9.30
N ALA A 119 -9.89 -2.99 10.54
CA ALA A 119 -9.32 -2.12 11.58
C ALA A 119 -7.94 -1.52 11.22
N ASN A 120 -7.24 -2.09 10.24
CA ASN A 120 -5.85 -1.78 9.91
C ASN A 120 -5.60 -1.49 8.43
N SER A 121 -6.63 -1.55 7.59
CA SER A 121 -6.52 -1.30 6.16
C SER A 121 -7.71 -0.51 5.61
N ALA A 122 -7.42 0.46 4.78
CA ALA A 122 -8.39 1.30 4.10
C ALA A 122 -7.78 1.88 2.82
N PHE A 123 -8.62 2.43 1.96
CA PHE A 123 -8.16 3.25 0.85
C PHE A 123 -9.06 4.46 0.68
N ILE A 124 -8.49 5.52 0.12
CA ILE A 124 -9.23 6.72 -0.29
C ILE A 124 -9.12 6.88 -1.80
N THR A 125 -10.20 7.30 -2.41
CA THR A 125 -10.23 7.74 -3.80
C THR A 125 -10.77 9.14 -3.87
N GLY A 126 -10.38 9.88 -4.91
CA GLY A 126 -10.87 11.22 -5.11
C GLY A 126 -10.48 11.80 -6.45
N ARG A 127 -10.78 13.08 -6.61
CA ARG A 127 -10.38 13.91 -7.74
C ARG A 127 -9.58 15.09 -7.22
N GLY A 128 -8.37 15.27 -7.75
CA GLY A 128 -7.53 16.43 -7.48
C GLY A 128 -7.58 17.41 -8.65
N VAL A 129 -7.59 18.71 -8.36
CA VAL A 129 -7.50 19.77 -9.36
C VAL A 129 -6.30 20.64 -9.04
N ILE A 130 -5.36 20.73 -9.97
CA ILE A 130 -4.14 21.54 -9.84
C ILE A 130 -4.25 22.73 -10.78
N LYS A 131 -4.11 23.95 -10.25
CA LYS A 131 -4.10 25.20 -11.03
C LYS A 131 -2.69 25.76 -11.10
N ASN A 132 -2.25 26.13 -12.33
CA ASN A 132 -0.92 26.69 -12.63
C ASN A 132 0.23 25.86 -12.03
N GLY A 133 0.05 24.53 -12.06
CA GLY A 133 0.99 23.57 -11.52
C GLY A 133 2.24 23.42 -12.39
N LYS A 134 3.40 23.40 -11.78
CA LYS A 134 4.71 23.19 -12.42
C LYS A 134 5.54 22.20 -11.65
N ASN A 135 6.24 21.33 -12.37
CA ASN A 135 7.24 20.45 -11.79
C ASN A 135 8.61 20.71 -12.46
N VAL A 136 9.59 21.09 -11.64
CA VAL A 136 10.98 21.31 -12.07
C VAL A 136 11.74 19.99 -11.94
N VAL A 137 11.98 19.33 -13.06
CA VAL A 137 12.74 18.07 -13.09
C VAL A 137 14.23 18.37 -13.36
N PRO A 138 15.16 17.88 -12.51
CA PRO A 138 16.58 18.08 -12.72
C PRO A 138 17.02 17.63 -14.12
N GLY A 139 17.79 18.47 -14.81
CA GLY A 139 18.28 18.21 -16.18
C GLY A 139 17.33 18.59 -17.31
N GLN A 140 16.08 18.95 -17.02
CA GLN A 140 15.17 19.50 -18.02
C GLN A 140 15.29 21.03 -18.14
N LYS A 141 15.23 21.54 -19.40
CA LYS A 141 15.35 22.99 -19.66
C LYS A 141 14.14 23.82 -19.25
N LYS A 142 12.98 23.18 -19.14
CA LYS A 142 11.71 23.84 -18.81
C LYS A 142 10.94 23.00 -17.78
N PRO A 143 10.23 23.63 -16.85
CA PRO A 143 9.28 22.93 -15.98
C PRO A 143 8.21 22.20 -16.80
N ILE A 144 7.78 21.07 -16.29
CA ILE A 144 6.63 20.32 -16.82
C ILE A 144 5.36 20.98 -16.27
N ASP A 145 4.38 21.24 -17.14
CA ASP A 145 3.05 21.68 -16.72
C ASP A 145 2.27 20.49 -16.16
N ILE A 146 1.96 20.55 -14.87
CA ILE A 146 1.16 19.55 -14.15
C ILE A 146 -0.23 20.07 -13.82
N SER A 147 -0.66 21.18 -14.43
CA SER A 147 -2.04 21.67 -14.26
C SER A 147 -3.04 20.66 -14.83
N GLY A 148 -4.22 20.60 -14.21
CA GLY A 148 -5.33 19.75 -14.69
C GLY A 148 -6.03 18.99 -13.59
N GLU A 149 -6.84 18.05 -14.02
CA GLU A 149 -7.61 17.17 -13.14
C GLU A 149 -7.00 15.77 -13.11
N TYR A 150 -7.06 15.17 -11.94
CA TYR A 150 -6.50 13.84 -11.67
C TYR A 150 -7.49 12.99 -10.89
N ARG A 151 -7.53 11.69 -11.18
CA ARG A 151 -8.06 10.68 -10.25
C ARG A 151 -6.92 10.12 -9.44
N PHE A 152 -7.15 9.95 -8.14
CA PHE A 152 -6.17 9.33 -7.26
C PHE A 152 -6.79 8.18 -6.47
N LEU A 153 -5.92 7.26 -6.05
CA LEU A 153 -6.20 6.18 -5.13
C LEU A 153 -4.99 6.01 -4.21
N ASP A 154 -5.22 6.15 -2.90
CA ASP A 154 -4.20 6.00 -1.89
C ASP A 154 -4.60 4.91 -0.91
N VAL A 155 -3.71 3.94 -0.71
CA VAL A 155 -3.90 2.80 0.16
C VAL A 155 -3.22 3.05 1.49
N TYR A 156 -3.99 2.94 2.55
CA TYR A 156 -3.55 3.15 3.92
C TYR A 156 -3.46 1.82 4.67
N ALA A 157 -2.41 1.67 5.47
CA ALA A 157 -2.25 0.60 6.44
C ALA A 157 -1.95 1.20 7.82
N LYS A 158 -2.54 0.64 8.86
CA LYS A 158 -2.25 1.01 10.26
C LYS A 158 -1.08 0.17 10.76
N ARG A 159 0.02 0.81 11.08
CA ARG A 159 1.24 0.19 11.59
C ARG A 159 1.66 0.88 12.88
N ASP A 160 1.89 0.11 13.93
CA ASP A 160 2.26 0.62 15.25
C ASP A 160 1.31 1.73 15.75
N GLY A 161 0.01 1.53 15.50
CA GLY A 161 -1.06 2.45 15.87
C GLY A 161 -1.22 3.68 14.97
N LYS A 162 -0.42 3.84 13.90
CA LYS A 162 -0.45 4.99 12.99
C LYS A 162 -0.93 4.58 11.61
N TRP A 163 -1.82 5.34 11.03
CA TRP A 163 -2.21 5.21 9.63
C TRP A 163 -1.15 5.81 8.71
N GLN A 164 -0.70 5.04 7.73
CA GLN A 164 0.31 5.45 6.77
C GLN A 164 -0.06 5.00 5.37
N VAL A 165 0.20 5.82 4.37
CA VAL A 165 0.10 5.46 2.96
C VAL A 165 1.17 4.44 2.62
N VAL A 166 0.77 3.33 2.05
CA VAL A 166 1.67 2.25 1.59
C VAL A 166 1.75 2.19 0.06
N ALA A 167 0.72 2.70 -0.63
CA ALA A 167 0.72 2.86 -2.08
C ALA A 167 -0.14 4.06 -2.47
N SER A 168 0.30 4.80 -3.47
CA SER A 168 -0.40 5.94 -4.04
C SER A 168 -0.34 5.87 -5.55
N GLN A 169 -1.44 6.23 -6.21
CA GLN A 169 -1.48 6.38 -7.65
C GLN A 169 -2.35 7.56 -8.05
N ALA A 170 -1.84 8.37 -8.97
CA ALA A 170 -2.62 9.41 -9.64
C ALA A 170 -2.64 9.20 -11.16
N THR A 171 -3.77 9.51 -11.78
CA THR A 171 -3.95 9.44 -13.23
C THR A 171 -4.59 10.73 -13.73
N LYS A 172 -3.99 11.35 -14.73
CA LYS A 172 -4.52 12.58 -15.33
C LYS A 172 -5.82 12.29 -16.07
N ILE A 173 -6.86 13.10 -15.80
CA ILE A 173 -8.13 13.06 -16.51
C ILE A 173 -7.95 13.87 -17.81
N LEU A 174 -8.09 13.19 -18.94
CA LEU A 174 -8.05 13.86 -20.23
C LEU A 174 -9.44 14.37 -20.61
N PRO A 175 -9.55 15.51 -21.31
CA PRO A 175 -10.81 15.97 -21.89
C PRO A 175 -11.42 14.86 -22.74
N GLN A 176 -12.71 14.62 -22.57
CA GLN A 176 -13.44 13.72 -23.48
C GLN A 176 -13.57 14.39 -24.85
N PRO A 177 -13.45 13.63 -25.95
CA PRO A 177 -13.59 14.16 -27.29
C PRO A 177 -15.00 14.65 -27.59
#